data_718774a56b4acb6414d6ee6818a2c372
#
_entry.id   718774a56b4acb6414d6ee6818a2c372
#
_cell.length_a   1.000
_cell.length_b   1.000
_cell.length_c   1.000
_cell.angle_alpha   90.00
_cell.angle_beta   90.00
_cell.angle_gamma   90.00
#
_symmetry.space_group_name_H-M   'P 1'
#
loop_
_entity.id
_entity.type
_entity.pdbx_description
1 polymer ?
#
loop_
_entity_poly.entity_id
_entity_poly.type
_entity_poly.pdbx_seq_one_letter_code
_entity_poly.pdbx_strand_id
1 'polypeptide(L)'
;MDESRLSSIGLFETLSRDDRRLIAQHAEELEVDEGTHLVRQGEFAYEFFVIESGGAEVVRDVERIAELGPGDFLGEMGIVSQAVRNATVRTISSCTVIVMTSQDFRAMQRSNPTVASQIEAAVEERCRALVG
;
A
#
# COMPACT_ATOMS: atom_id res chain seq x y z
N MET A 1 6.17 -12.16 -7.12
CA MET A 1 6.33 -12.69 -5.76
C MET A 1 5.42 -13.91 -5.54
N ASP A 2 5.61 -14.61 -4.45
CA ASP A 2 4.81 -15.80 -4.13
C ASP A 2 3.41 -15.39 -3.62
N GLU A 3 2.38 -15.95 -4.22
CA GLU A 3 0.99 -15.69 -3.85
C GLU A 3 0.69 -16.02 -2.38
N SER A 4 1.31 -17.06 -1.84
CA SER A 4 1.05 -17.49 -0.46
C SER A 4 1.38 -16.40 0.58
N ARG A 5 2.26 -15.48 0.27
CA ARG A 5 2.61 -14.37 1.15
C ARG A 5 1.49 -13.34 1.27
N LEU A 6 0.66 -13.22 0.24
CA LEU A 6 -0.49 -12.32 0.25
C LEU A 6 -1.64 -12.85 1.10
N SER A 7 -1.72 -14.18 1.29
CA SER A 7 -2.82 -14.79 2.02
C SER A 7 -2.87 -14.39 3.50
N SER A 8 -1.74 -13.97 4.08
CA SER A 8 -1.65 -13.53 5.47
C SER A 8 -1.91 -12.04 5.66
N ILE A 9 -2.11 -11.30 4.57
CA ILE A 9 -2.34 -9.86 4.61
C ILE A 9 -3.84 -9.60 4.55
N GLY A 10 -4.37 -8.90 5.58
CA GLY A 10 -5.81 -8.68 5.72
C GLY A 10 -6.49 -8.11 4.49
N LEU A 11 -5.83 -7.19 3.77
CA LEU A 11 -6.37 -6.60 2.55
C LEU A 11 -6.66 -7.64 1.47
N PHE A 12 -5.90 -8.73 1.42
CA PHE A 12 -5.96 -9.74 0.37
C PHE A 12 -6.52 -11.08 0.84
N GLU A 13 -6.77 -11.27 2.14
CA GLU A 13 -7.16 -12.59 2.67
C GLU A 13 -8.52 -13.07 2.18
N THR A 14 -9.42 -12.15 1.83
CA THR A 14 -10.75 -12.49 1.32
C THR A 14 -10.77 -12.78 -0.18
N LEU A 15 -9.67 -12.54 -0.87
CA LEU A 15 -9.55 -12.79 -2.29
C LEU A 15 -9.33 -14.27 -2.57
N SER A 16 -9.75 -14.74 -3.75
CA SER A 16 -9.45 -16.07 -4.22
C SER A 16 -7.95 -16.25 -4.45
N ARG A 17 -7.51 -17.49 -4.50
CA ARG A 17 -6.12 -17.81 -4.82
C ARG A 17 -5.71 -17.28 -6.20
N ASP A 18 -6.60 -17.36 -7.18
CA ASP A 18 -6.33 -16.85 -8.53
C ASP A 18 -6.19 -15.34 -8.54
N ASP A 19 -7.02 -14.63 -7.76
CA ASP A 19 -6.93 -13.17 -7.63
C ASP A 19 -5.63 -12.76 -6.95
N ARG A 20 -5.22 -13.49 -5.89
CA ARG A 20 -3.93 -13.23 -5.24
C ARG A 20 -2.74 -13.49 -6.16
N ARG A 21 -2.83 -14.50 -7.03
CA ARG A 21 -1.79 -14.74 -8.04
C ARG A 21 -1.66 -13.58 -9.02
N LEU A 22 -2.77 -13.00 -9.41
CA LEU A 22 -2.75 -11.83 -10.29
C LEU A 22 -2.03 -10.66 -9.63
N ILE A 23 -2.34 -10.38 -8.37
CA ILE A 23 -1.67 -9.33 -7.60
C ILE A 23 -0.18 -9.63 -7.49
N ALA A 24 0.17 -10.87 -7.18
CA ALA A 24 1.57 -11.28 -7.04
C ALA A 24 2.39 -11.09 -8.31
N GLN A 25 1.76 -11.19 -9.49
CA GLN A 25 2.41 -10.92 -10.77
C GLN A 25 2.76 -9.45 -10.97
N HIS A 26 2.04 -8.54 -10.31
CA HIS A 26 2.19 -7.09 -10.45
C HIS A 26 2.86 -6.43 -9.25
N ALA A 27 3.26 -7.20 -8.26
CA ALA A 27 3.83 -6.68 -7.03
C ALA A 27 5.25 -7.20 -6.82
N GLU A 28 6.07 -6.41 -6.11
CA GLU A 28 7.42 -6.77 -5.72
C GLU A 28 7.55 -6.71 -4.20
N GLU A 29 8.42 -7.57 -3.67
CA GLU A 29 8.80 -7.55 -2.27
C GLU A 29 10.12 -6.79 -2.13
N LEU A 30 10.19 -5.84 -1.20
CA LEU A 30 11.40 -5.08 -0.90
C LEU A 30 11.67 -5.14 0.60
N GLU A 31 12.96 -5.30 0.94
CA GLU A 31 13.44 -5.10 2.30
C GLU A 31 14.04 -3.71 2.40
N VAL A 32 13.62 -2.94 3.40
CA VAL A 32 14.10 -1.57 3.60
C VAL A 32 14.56 -1.39 5.04
N ASP A 33 15.58 -0.54 5.20
CA ASP A 33 16.16 -0.25 6.51
C ASP A 33 15.29 0.75 7.29
N GLU A 34 15.51 0.80 8.62
CA GLU A 34 14.95 1.83 9.47
C GLU A 34 15.32 3.22 8.94
N GLY A 35 14.37 4.16 9.01
CA GLY A 35 14.60 5.53 8.55
C GLY A 35 14.37 5.74 7.06
N THR A 36 13.91 4.73 6.33
CA THR A 36 13.61 4.84 4.90
C THR A 36 12.31 5.59 4.68
N HIS A 37 12.34 6.60 3.80
CA HIS A 37 11.14 7.31 3.37
C HIS A 37 10.47 6.52 2.25
N LEU A 38 9.33 5.88 2.55
CA LEU A 38 8.56 5.13 1.56
C LEU A 38 7.81 6.09 0.62
N VAL A 39 7.22 7.14 1.19
CA VAL A 39 6.57 8.21 0.43
C VAL A 39 6.89 9.54 1.09
N ARG A 40 6.90 10.63 0.33
CA ARG A 40 7.18 11.99 0.82
C ARG A 40 6.02 12.91 0.52
N GLN A 41 5.62 13.68 1.52
CA GLN A 41 4.58 14.71 1.38
C GLN A 41 4.96 15.67 0.24
N GLY A 42 4.02 15.99 -0.63
CA GLY A 42 4.22 16.91 -1.74
C GLY A 42 4.75 16.28 -3.02
N GLU A 43 5.22 15.02 -2.98
CA GLU A 43 5.68 14.32 -4.18
C GLU A 43 4.54 13.60 -4.87
N PHE A 44 4.69 13.34 -6.17
CA PHE A 44 3.69 12.60 -6.94
C PHE A 44 3.61 11.15 -6.47
N ALA A 45 2.42 10.57 -6.57
CA ALA A 45 2.15 9.21 -6.15
C ALA A 45 2.37 8.24 -7.31
N TYR A 46 3.39 7.40 -7.21
CA TYR A 46 3.72 6.39 -8.22
C TYR A 46 3.59 4.96 -7.70
N GLU A 47 3.51 4.79 -6.37
CA GLU A 47 3.61 3.47 -5.76
C GLU A 47 2.59 3.30 -4.64
N PHE A 48 2.12 2.06 -4.53
CA PHE A 48 1.28 1.59 -3.45
C PHE A 48 2.08 0.57 -2.64
N PHE A 49 2.08 0.69 -1.33
CA PHE A 49 2.86 -0.17 -0.44
C PHE A 49 1.95 -0.90 0.54
N VAL A 50 2.28 -2.16 0.82
CA VAL A 50 1.70 -2.91 1.94
C VAL A 50 2.84 -3.33 2.85
N ILE A 51 2.71 -3.08 4.15
CA ILE A 51 3.72 -3.50 5.14
C ILE A 51 3.46 -4.96 5.49
N GLU A 52 4.43 -5.83 5.18
CA GLU A 52 4.36 -7.24 5.56
C GLU A 52 4.93 -7.43 6.96
N SER A 53 6.06 -6.77 7.27
CA SER A 53 6.68 -6.81 8.60
C SER A 53 7.36 -5.49 8.91
N GLY A 54 7.53 -5.18 10.19
CA GLY A 54 8.11 -3.94 10.66
C GLY A 54 7.07 -2.86 10.89
N GLY A 55 7.50 -1.62 11.07
CA GLY A 55 6.64 -0.49 11.34
C GLY A 55 7.09 0.78 10.66
N ALA A 56 6.16 1.73 10.52
CA ALA A 56 6.40 3.04 9.93
C ALA A 56 5.58 4.11 10.63
N GLU A 57 6.01 5.36 10.53
CA GLU A 57 5.26 6.51 11.03
C GLU A 57 4.75 7.35 9.87
N VAL A 58 3.56 7.92 10.06
CA VAL A 58 2.96 8.87 9.11
C VAL A 58 3.12 10.26 9.68
N VAL A 59 3.76 11.16 8.92
CA VAL A 59 4.04 12.54 9.32
C VAL A 59 3.43 13.50 8.31
N ARG A 60 2.64 14.44 8.80
CA ARG A 60 2.07 15.52 8.00
C ARG A 60 2.40 16.86 8.65
N ASP A 61 3.02 17.76 7.86
CA ASP A 61 3.41 19.08 8.34
C ASP A 61 4.22 19.02 9.65
N VAL A 62 5.25 18.17 9.66
CA VAL A 62 6.18 17.87 10.76
C VAL A 62 5.54 17.24 12.00
N GLU A 63 4.27 16.88 11.95
CA GLU A 63 3.56 16.24 13.05
C GLU A 63 3.27 14.77 12.74
N ARG A 64 3.58 13.89 13.69
CA ARG A 64 3.24 12.46 13.57
C ARG A 64 1.76 12.29 13.79
N ILE A 65 1.06 11.77 12.78
CA ILE A 65 -0.39 11.59 12.83
C ILE A 65 -0.83 10.13 12.97
N ALA A 66 0.05 9.18 12.68
CA ALA A 66 -0.29 7.76 12.77
C ALA A 66 0.97 6.90 12.80
N GLU A 67 0.78 5.63 13.19
CA GLU A 67 1.79 4.58 13.09
C GLU A 67 1.19 3.42 12.31
N LEU A 68 1.99 2.83 11.41
CA LEU A 68 1.58 1.71 10.58
C LEU A 68 2.37 0.47 10.97
N GLY A 69 1.72 -0.69 10.88
CA GLY A 69 2.34 -1.98 11.18
C GLY A 69 1.96 -3.03 10.15
N PRO A 70 2.27 -4.31 10.42
CA PRO A 70 1.99 -5.41 9.49
C PRO A 70 0.52 -5.46 9.09
N GLY A 71 0.28 -5.60 7.78
CA GLY A 71 -1.05 -5.59 7.19
C GLY A 71 -1.55 -4.22 6.77
N ASP A 72 -0.94 -3.15 7.23
CA ASP A 72 -1.31 -1.80 6.83
C ASP A 72 -0.78 -1.47 5.42
N PHE A 73 -1.48 -0.59 4.73
CA PHE A 73 -1.11 -0.16 3.39
C PHE A 73 -1.05 1.38 3.32
N LEU A 74 -0.29 1.88 2.36
CA LEU A 74 -0.06 3.31 2.21
C LEU A 74 0.19 3.70 0.75
N GLY A 75 0.04 4.98 0.47
CA GLY A 75 0.23 5.51 -0.88
C GLY A 75 -0.96 5.31 -1.81
N GLU A 76 -1.97 4.60 -1.34
CA GLU A 76 -3.15 4.20 -2.11
C GLU A 76 -3.97 5.39 -2.62
N MET A 77 -4.10 6.43 -1.81
CA MET A 77 -4.88 7.62 -2.22
C MET A 77 -4.28 8.26 -3.46
N GLY A 78 -2.96 8.38 -3.51
CA GLY A 78 -2.29 8.94 -4.65
C GLY A 78 -2.43 8.09 -5.90
N ILE A 79 -2.38 6.77 -5.77
CA ILE A 79 -2.55 5.86 -6.89
C ILE A 79 -3.97 5.92 -7.45
N VAL A 80 -4.96 5.81 -6.57
CA VAL A 80 -6.37 5.77 -6.97
C VAL A 80 -6.83 7.12 -7.54
N SER A 81 -6.47 8.21 -6.89
CA SER A 81 -6.86 9.56 -7.29
C SER A 81 -5.86 10.27 -8.20
N GLN A 82 -4.66 9.69 -8.38
CA GLN A 82 -3.54 10.29 -9.10
C GLN A 82 -3.11 11.64 -8.52
N ALA A 83 -3.27 11.79 -7.20
CA ALA A 83 -2.95 13.02 -6.50
C ALA A 83 -1.51 13.00 -5.97
N VAL A 84 -1.08 14.14 -5.47
CA VAL A 84 0.17 14.30 -4.74
C VAL A 84 0.04 13.65 -3.36
N ARG A 85 1.14 13.12 -2.81
CA ARG A 85 1.17 12.53 -1.48
C ARG A 85 0.76 13.55 -0.42
N ASN A 86 -0.16 13.19 0.46
CA ASN A 86 -0.66 14.09 1.51
C ASN A 86 0.10 13.97 2.83
N ALA A 87 1.02 13.04 2.94
CA ALA A 87 1.86 12.83 4.11
C ALA A 87 3.15 12.11 3.74
N THR A 88 4.12 12.18 4.65
CA THR A 88 5.37 11.43 4.56
C THR A 88 5.23 10.15 5.39
N VAL A 89 5.70 9.02 4.87
CA VAL A 89 5.76 7.77 5.62
C VAL A 89 7.21 7.31 5.68
N ARG A 90 7.72 7.17 6.90
CA ARG A 90 9.11 6.79 7.18
C ARG A 90 9.12 5.54 8.06
N THR A 91 9.97 4.57 7.73
CA THR A 91 10.10 3.36 8.54
C THR A 91 10.75 3.67 9.88
N ILE A 92 10.23 3.04 10.95
CA ILE A 92 10.77 3.16 12.31
C ILE A 92 11.49 1.90 12.75
N SER A 93 11.54 0.91 11.89
CA SER A 93 12.30 -0.33 12.03
C SER A 93 12.62 -0.87 10.64
N SER A 94 13.43 -1.93 10.56
CA SER A 94 13.61 -2.66 9.31
C SER A 94 12.26 -3.24 8.90
N CYS A 95 11.89 -3.08 7.63
CA CYS A 95 10.59 -3.51 7.12
C CYS A 95 10.75 -4.38 5.88
N THR A 96 9.81 -5.31 5.73
CA THR A 96 9.53 -5.95 4.45
C THR A 96 8.24 -5.38 3.93
N VAL A 97 8.27 -4.80 2.72
CA VAL A 97 7.12 -4.16 2.10
C VAL A 97 6.83 -4.79 0.75
N ILE A 98 5.56 -4.80 0.38
CA ILE A 98 5.09 -5.24 -0.93
C ILE A 98 4.74 -3.97 -1.70
N VAL A 99 5.28 -3.83 -2.92
CA VAL A 99 5.17 -2.61 -3.71
C VAL A 99 4.47 -2.89 -5.03
N MET A 100 3.53 -2.03 -5.37
CA MET A 100 2.87 -2.03 -6.67
C MET A 100 2.88 -0.60 -7.22
N THR A 101 3.32 -0.41 -8.46
CA THR A 101 3.30 0.91 -9.10
C THR A 101 1.89 1.27 -9.54
N SER A 102 1.65 2.55 -9.82
CA SER A 102 0.37 3.00 -10.37
C SER A 102 0.09 2.35 -11.73
N GLN A 103 1.13 2.12 -12.52
CA GLN A 103 1.00 1.44 -13.81
C GLN A 103 0.56 -0.02 -13.62
N ASP A 104 1.15 -0.73 -12.66
CA ASP A 104 0.77 -2.09 -12.32
C ASP A 104 -0.67 -2.17 -11.82
N PHE A 105 -1.09 -1.20 -11.00
CA PHE A 105 -2.46 -1.12 -10.52
C PHE A 105 -3.45 -0.95 -11.67
N ARG A 106 -3.13 -0.07 -12.63
CA ARG A 106 -3.98 0.13 -13.82
C ARG A 106 -4.06 -1.12 -14.69
N ALA A 107 -2.93 -1.83 -14.84
CA ALA A 107 -2.92 -3.11 -15.56
C ALA A 107 -3.85 -4.12 -14.90
N MET A 108 -3.83 -4.19 -13.57
CA MET A 108 -4.71 -5.05 -12.80
C MET A 108 -6.19 -4.63 -12.95
N GLN A 109 -6.48 -3.32 -12.97
CA GLN A 109 -7.84 -2.83 -13.21
C GLN A 109 -8.40 -3.30 -14.56
N ARG A 110 -7.56 -3.32 -15.59
CA ARG A 110 -7.98 -3.78 -16.92
C ARG A 110 -8.20 -5.28 -16.97
N SER A 111 -7.37 -6.06 -16.30
CA SER A 111 -7.45 -7.52 -16.34
C SER A 111 -8.44 -8.09 -15.34
N ASN A 112 -8.64 -7.44 -14.20
CA ASN A 112 -9.58 -7.88 -13.17
C ASN A 112 -10.20 -6.69 -12.44
N PRO A 113 -11.26 -6.08 -12.98
CA PRO A 113 -11.92 -4.93 -12.36
C PRO A 113 -12.49 -5.23 -10.96
N THR A 114 -12.88 -6.47 -10.69
CA THR A 114 -13.44 -6.88 -9.40
C THR A 114 -12.41 -6.72 -8.28
N VAL A 115 -11.19 -7.21 -8.50
CA VAL A 115 -10.11 -7.08 -7.53
C VAL A 115 -9.77 -5.61 -7.30
N ALA A 116 -9.66 -4.83 -8.37
CA ALA A 116 -9.38 -3.40 -8.27
C ALA A 116 -10.46 -2.68 -7.46
N SER A 117 -11.74 -3.00 -7.70
CA SER A 117 -12.86 -2.42 -6.94
C SER A 117 -12.78 -2.75 -5.45
N GLN A 118 -12.37 -3.96 -5.09
CA GLN A 118 -12.20 -4.35 -3.70
C GLN A 118 -11.10 -3.55 -3.01
N ILE A 119 -9.99 -3.32 -3.70
CA ILE A 119 -8.90 -2.48 -3.18
C ILE A 119 -9.38 -1.03 -3.02
N GLU A 120 -10.07 -0.49 -4.00
CA GLU A 120 -10.63 0.86 -3.94
C GLU A 120 -11.61 1.03 -2.78
N ALA A 121 -12.46 0.03 -2.52
CA ALA A 121 -13.39 0.05 -1.40
C ALA A 121 -12.66 0.07 -0.05
N ALA A 122 -11.59 -0.72 0.09
CA ALA A 122 -10.77 -0.74 1.29
C ALA A 122 -10.06 0.61 1.50
N VAL A 123 -9.59 1.22 0.43
CA VAL A 123 -8.97 2.55 0.45
C VAL A 123 -9.95 3.61 0.92
N GLU A 124 -11.17 3.61 0.39
CA GLU A 124 -12.21 4.56 0.79
C GLU A 124 -12.55 4.45 2.27
N GLU A 125 -12.69 3.24 2.76
CA GLU A 125 -12.97 3.00 4.17
C GLU A 125 -11.86 3.55 5.06
N ARG A 126 -10.61 3.31 4.69
CA ARG A 126 -9.45 3.82 5.40
C ARG A 126 -9.36 5.34 5.37
N CYS A 127 -9.64 5.96 4.22
CA CYS A 127 -9.63 7.41 4.10
C CYS A 127 -10.63 8.07 5.06
N ARG A 128 -11.80 7.48 5.22
CA ARG A 128 -12.78 7.96 6.19
C ARG A 128 -12.26 7.87 7.62
N ALA A 129 -11.57 6.80 7.95
CA ALA A 129 -10.98 6.62 9.28
C ALA A 129 -9.87 7.63 9.58
N LEU A 130 -9.07 8.01 8.56
CA LEU A 130 -7.98 8.98 8.72
C LEU A 130 -8.45 10.43 8.75
N VAL A 131 -9.56 10.75 8.10
CA VAL A 131 -10.09 12.10 7.98
C VAL A 131 -11.20 12.38 8.99
N GLY A 132 -11.79 11.31 9.51
CA GLY A 132 -12.85 11.38 10.51
C GLY A 132 -12.35 11.70 11.93
#